data_eb9362fa6adb29912a6f7e40f2221565
#
_entry.id   eb9362fa6adb29912a6f7e40f2221565
#
_cell.length_a   1.000
_cell.length_b   1.000
_cell.length_c   1.000
_cell.angle_alpha   90.00
_cell.angle_beta   90.00
_cell.angle_gamma   90.00
#
_symmetry.space_group_name_H-M   'P 1'
#
loop_
_entity.id
_entity.type
_entity.pdbx_description
1 polymer ?
#
loop_
_entity_poly.entity_id
_entity_poly.type
_entity_poly.pdbx_seq_one_letter_code
_entity_poly.pdbx_strand_id
1 'polypeptide(L)'
;MTEAMKITLSNQPADARWGEKATYSINNDGITLHLTGNDDLGLIQRAARKIDGLGIKHVSLEGEGWDTDRSWAFWAGYKGPKGTRKIEWANLDEAGQKELESRLNIIDWVRDTINAPAEELGPEQLAQRAVDLLCGVAGDKMSYRITKGEDLREQNYM
;
A
#
# COMPACT_ATOMS: atom_id res chain seq x y z
N MET A 1 12.96 -21.22 9.61
CA MET A 1 12.02 -20.13 9.25
C MET A 1 12.48 -18.90 9.98
N THR A 2 12.73 -17.79 9.29
CA THR A 2 13.15 -16.54 9.94
C THR A 2 11.90 -15.96 10.64
N GLU A 3 11.98 -15.75 11.95
CA GLU A 3 10.95 -15.12 12.74
C GLU A 3 10.65 -13.71 12.19
N ALA A 4 9.38 -13.30 12.15
CA ALA A 4 9.00 -11.98 11.70
C ALA A 4 9.47 -10.91 12.69
N MET A 5 10.01 -9.80 12.19
CA MET A 5 10.34 -8.64 13.03
C MET A 5 9.06 -7.95 13.44
N LYS A 6 8.80 -7.84 14.73
CA LYS A 6 7.62 -7.17 15.28
C LYS A 6 7.70 -5.66 15.08
N ILE A 7 6.60 -5.06 14.64
CA ILE A 7 6.45 -3.61 14.46
C ILE A 7 5.27 -3.15 15.31
N THR A 8 5.52 -2.29 16.27
CA THR A 8 4.51 -1.73 17.16
C THR A 8 4.39 -0.21 17.02
N LEU A 9 3.27 0.35 17.43
CA LEU A 9 3.02 1.80 17.48
C LEU A 9 3.11 2.31 18.90
N SER A 10 3.60 3.53 19.08
CA SER A 10 3.63 4.24 20.36
C SER A 10 3.32 5.72 20.15
N ASN A 11 2.48 6.30 20.97
CA ASN A 11 2.22 7.74 21.02
C ASN A 11 3.24 8.49 21.90
N GLN A 12 4.20 7.78 22.49
CA GLN A 12 5.27 8.38 23.27
C GLN A 12 6.50 8.64 22.38
N PRO A 13 7.25 9.71 22.63
CA PRO A 13 8.49 9.94 21.90
C PRO A 13 9.50 8.80 22.17
N ALA A 14 10.43 8.62 21.24
CA ALA A 14 11.55 7.72 21.46
C ALA A 14 12.38 8.17 22.65
N ASP A 15 13.03 7.22 23.32
CA ASP A 15 14.02 7.53 24.35
C ASP A 15 15.10 8.48 23.81
N ALA A 16 15.55 9.44 24.63
CA ALA A 16 16.53 10.47 24.25
C ALA A 16 17.81 9.92 23.60
N ARG A 17 18.16 8.67 23.92
CA ARG A 17 19.31 7.97 23.30
C ARG A 17 19.18 7.78 21.80
N TRP A 18 17.95 7.77 21.28
CA TRP A 18 17.66 7.64 19.84
C TRP A 18 17.71 8.98 19.10
N GLY A 19 17.83 10.08 19.86
CA GLY A 19 17.82 11.46 19.35
C GLY A 19 16.40 12.05 19.28
N GLU A 20 16.32 13.36 19.37
CA GLU A 20 15.06 14.14 19.49
C GLU A 20 14.08 13.94 18.32
N LYS A 21 14.59 13.54 17.15
CA LYS A 21 13.79 13.37 15.92
C LYS A 21 13.63 11.91 15.52
N ALA A 22 13.89 10.98 16.45
CA ALA A 22 13.75 9.56 16.16
C ALA A 22 12.29 9.20 15.92
N THR A 23 12.00 8.69 14.74
CA THR A 23 10.66 8.24 14.34
C THR A 23 10.43 6.76 14.63
N TYR A 24 11.48 6.03 14.97
CA TYR A 24 11.41 4.64 15.40
C TYR A 24 12.60 4.31 16.31
N SER A 25 12.42 3.28 17.11
CA SER A 25 13.49 2.68 17.93
C SER A 25 13.49 1.17 17.74
N ILE A 26 14.67 0.56 17.93
CA ILE A 26 14.87 -0.89 17.82
C ILE A 26 15.26 -1.40 19.20
N ASN A 27 14.60 -2.44 19.65
CA ASN A 27 14.91 -3.13 20.91
C ASN A 27 14.89 -4.65 20.70
N ASN A 28 15.06 -5.41 21.77
CA ASN A 28 15.07 -6.87 21.71
C ASN A 28 13.72 -7.47 21.27
N ASP A 29 12.61 -6.75 21.49
CA ASP A 29 11.25 -7.20 21.19
C ASP A 29 10.80 -6.81 19.77
N GLY A 30 11.56 -5.95 19.08
CA GLY A 30 11.23 -5.50 17.74
C GLY A 30 11.50 -4.03 17.49
N ILE A 31 10.69 -3.43 16.63
CA ILE A 31 10.76 -2.02 16.24
C ILE A 31 9.49 -1.31 16.69
N THR A 32 9.66 -0.19 17.38
CA THR A 32 8.55 0.68 17.78
C THR A 32 8.57 1.95 16.93
N LEU A 33 7.45 2.28 16.30
CA LEU A 33 7.23 3.54 15.58
C LEU A 33 6.64 4.57 16.55
N HIS A 34 7.24 5.75 16.62
CA HIS A 34 6.84 6.80 17.56
C HIS A 34 5.99 7.87 16.85
N LEU A 35 4.68 7.85 17.08
CA LEU A 35 3.69 8.75 16.47
C LEU A 35 3.59 10.04 17.30
N THR A 36 4.51 10.96 17.10
CA THR A 36 4.62 12.20 17.90
C THR A 36 4.24 13.48 17.14
N GLY A 37 3.61 13.35 15.98
CA GLY A 37 3.26 14.49 15.11
C GLY A 37 1.80 14.50 14.70
N ASN A 38 1.46 15.44 13.80
CA ASN A 38 0.11 15.56 13.25
C ASN A 38 -0.06 14.78 11.91
N ASP A 39 1.01 14.13 11.41
CA ASP A 39 1.03 13.36 10.17
C ASP A 39 1.46 11.92 10.45
N ASP A 40 0.62 11.18 11.14
CA ASP A 40 0.88 9.79 11.51
C ASP A 40 1.14 8.90 10.28
N LEU A 41 0.32 9.03 9.23
CA LEU A 41 0.42 8.20 8.04
C LEU A 41 1.74 8.45 7.29
N GLY A 42 2.10 9.72 7.11
CA GLY A 42 3.38 10.08 6.49
C GLY A 42 4.57 9.66 7.34
N LEU A 43 4.47 9.73 8.66
CA LEU A 43 5.50 9.26 9.58
C LEU A 43 5.68 7.74 9.46
N ILE A 44 4.60 6.96 9.51
CA ILE A 44 4.62 5.52 9.35
C ILE A 44 5.24 5.13 8.02
N GLN A 45 4.84 5.77 6.93
CA GLN A 45 5.39 5.50 5.60
C GLN A 45 6.89 5.78 5.53
N ARG A 46 7.35 6.90 6.08
CA ARG A 46 8.78 7.26 6.12
C ARG A 46 9.59 6.30 6.98
N ALA A 47 9.07 5.90 8.14
CA ALA A 47 9.70 4.92 9.01
C ALA A 47 9.78 3.55 8.34
N ALA A 48 8.70 3.10 7.70
CA ALA A 48 8.66 1.86 6.95
C ALA A 48 9.73 1.80 5.83
N ARG A 49 9.97 2.91 5.11
CA ARG A 49 11.06 3.00 4.11
C ARG A 49 12.43 2.83 4.74
N LYS A 50 12.66 3.39 5.93
CA LYS A 50 13.94 3.21 6.64
C LYS A 50 14.12 1.77 7.09
N ILE A 51 13.07 1.12 7.60
CA ILE A 51 13.05 -0.28 8.00
C ILE A 51 13.31 -1.18 6.78
N ASP A 52 12.70 -0.89 5.64
CA ASP A 52 12.99 -1.57 4.37
C ASP A 52 14.46 -1.48 3.98
N GLY A 53 15.07 -0.29 4.15
CA GLY A 53 16.49 -0.04 3.92
C GLY A 53 17.44 -0.84 4.83
N LEU A 54 16.96 -1.33 5.98
CA LEU A 54 17.72 -2.24 6.86
C LEU A 54 17.82 -3.67 6.29
N GLY A 55 17.10 -3.97 5.20
CA GLY A 55 17.14 -5.30 4.58
C GLY A 55 16.26 -6.35 5.28
N ILE A 56 15.44 -5.95 6.25
CA ILE A 56 14.46 -6.82 6.91
C ILE A 56 13.43 -7.26 5.88
N LYS A 57 13.22 -8.59 5.73
CA LYS A 57 12.35 -9.14 4.68
C LYS A 57 10.97 -9.56 5.17
N HIS A 58 10.83 -9.79 6.47
CA HIS A 58 9.60 -10.28 7.07
C HIS A 58 9.30 -9.49 8.34
N VAL A 59 8.12 -8.87 8.40
CA VAL A 59 7.64 -8.09 9.54
C VAL A 59 6.25 -8.55 9.95
N SER A 60 5.93 -8.37 11.24
CA SER A 60 4.60 -8.57 11.81
C SER A 60 4.14 -7.26 12.45
N LEU A 61 3.00 -6.73 12.03
CA LEU A 61 2.39 -5.55 12.66
C LEU A 61 1.63 -6.01 13.91
N GLU A 62 2.07 -5.58 15.08
CA GLU A 62 1.54 -6.06 16.34
C GLU A 62 1.17 -4.90 17.27
N GLY A 63 0.34 -5.21 18.29
CA GLY A 63 -0.09 -4.26 19.30
C GLY A 63 -1.30 -3.43 18.86
N GLU A 64 -1.62 -2.44 19.69
CA GLU A 64 -2.77 -1.57 19.49
C GLU A 64 -2.45 -0.41 18.53
N GLY A 65 -3.50 0.21 18.01
CA GLY A 65 -3.40 1.42 17.20
C GLY A 65 -3.23 1.19 15.70
N TRP A 66 -3.07 -0.04 15.26
CA TRP A 66 -3.13 -0.37 13.83
C TRP A 66 -4.57 -0.35 13.34
N ASP A 67 -4.80 0.36 12.25
CA ASP A 67 -6.04 0.40 11.47
C ASP A 67 -5.71 0.19 9.97
N THR A 68 -6.72 0.21 9.12
CA THR A 68 -6.58 0.04 7.69
C THR A 68 -5.65 1.09 7.07
N ASP A 69 -5.78 2.36 7.47
CA ASP A 69 -4.99 3.47 6.92
C ASP A 69 -3.52 3.38 7.32
N ARG A 70 -3.24 3.09 8.60
CA ARG A 70 -1.88 2.94 9.11
C ARG A 70 -1.20 1.70 8.54
N SER A 71 -1.92 0.58 8.41
CA SER A 71 -1.43 -0.64 7.76
C SER A 71 -1.08 -0.38 6.29
N TRP A 72 -1.95 0.31 5.56
CA TRP A 72 -1.70 0.74 4.19
C TRP A 72 -0.49 1.69 4.09
N ALA A 73 -0.37 2.67 4.98
CA ALA A 73 0.76 3.60 5.00
C ALA A 73 2.10 2.88 5.26
N PHE A 74 2.11 1.89 6.16
CA PHE A 74 3.27 1.04 6.38
C PHE A 74 3.65 0.26 5.12
N TRP A 75 2.69 -0.43 4.51
CA TRP A 75 2.92 -1.15 3.25
C TRP A 75 3.44 -0.23 2.15
N ALA A 76 2.89 0.98 2.02
CA ALA A 76 3.32 1.94 1.02
C ALA A 76 4.79 2.39 1.17
N GLY A 77 5.36 2.27 2.36
CA GLY A 77 6.77 2.52 2.64
C GLY A 77 7.67 1.29 2.56
N TYR A 78 7.16 0.12 2.95
CA TYR A 78 7.91 -1.13 3.09
C TYR A 78 7.79 -1.99 1.83
N LYS A 79 8.49 -1.60 0.76
CA LYS A 79 8.26 -2.22 -0.54
C LYS A 79 9.35 -3.13 -1.06
N GLY A 80 10.57 -2.89 -0.73
CA GLY A 80 11.70 -3.62 -1.29
C GLY A 80 11.64 -3.84 -2.81
N PRO A 81 12.68 -4.42 -3.41
CA PRO A 81 12.62 -4.79 -4.82
C PRO A 81 11.62 -5.95 -5.02
N LYS A 82 10.61 -5.74 -5.87
CA LYS A 82 9.71 -6.76 -6.45
C LYS A 82 9.26 -7.88 -5.49
N GLY A 83 8.34 -7.56 -4.58
CA GLY A 83 7.59 -8.60 -3.86
C GLY A 83 8.38 -9.51 -2.92
N THR A 84 9.61 -9.11 -2.55
CA THR A 84 10.44 -9.89 -1.63
C THR A 84 10.13 -9.65 -0.16
N ARG A 85 9.16 -8.78 0.13
CA ARG A 85 8.76 -8.41 1.49
C ARG A 85 7.49 -9.15 1.90
N LYS A 86 7.47 -9.64 3.12
CA LYS A 86 6.29 -10.25 3.74
C LYS A 86 5.85 -9.40 4.92
N ILE A 87 4.56 -9.10 4.97
CA ILE A 87 3.91 -8.40 6.09
C ILE A 87 2.86 -9.34 6.66
N GLU A 88 2.93 -9.60 7.96
CA GLU A 88 1.85 -10.15 8.74
C GLU A 88 1.06 -8.98 9.31
N TRP A 89 -0.23 -8.91 8.92
CA TRP A 89 -1.07 -7.77 9.26
C TRP A 89 -1.50 -7.81 10.72
N ALA A 90 -1.68 -6.64 11.31
CA ALA A 90 -2.31 -6.51 12.60
C ALA A 90 -3.74 -7.08 12.57
N ASN A 91 -4.27 -7.37 13.76
CA ASN A 91 -5.61 -7.90 13.90
C ASN A 91 -6.65 -6.81 13.59
N LEU A 92 -6.98 -6.66 12.29
CA LEU A 92 -8.06 -5.80 11.81
C LEU A 92 -9.37 -6.59 11.86
N ASP A 93 -10.49 -5.88 11.98
CA ASP A 93 -11.79 -6.48 11.78
C ASP A 93 -12.00 -6.92 10.32
N GLU A 94 -13.03 -7.73 10.06
CA GLU A 94 -13.29 -8.29 8.71
C GLU A 94 -13.48 -7.18 7.66
N ALA A 95 -14.13 -6.08 8.01
CA ALA A 95 -14.34 -4.95 7.11
C ALA A 95 -13.01 -4.25 6.77
N GLY A 96 -12.18 -3.99 7.77
CA GLY A 96 -10.86 -3.38 7.60
C GLY A 96 -9.89 -4.25 6.81
N GLN A 97 -9.92 -5.58 7.01
CA GLN A 97 -9.12 -6.51 6.22
C GLN A 97 -9.53 -6.48 4.75
N LYS A 98 -10.82 -6.58 4.46
CA LYS A 98 -11.35 -6.53 3.09
C LYS A 98 -11.04 -5.19 2.40
N GLU A 99 -11.15 -4.09 3.12
CA GLU A 99 -10.80 -2.77 2.61
C GLU A 99 -9.30 -2.68 2.30
N LEU A 100 -8.43 -3.15 3.20
CA LEU A 100 -6.99 -3.16 2.99
C LEU A 100 -6.62 -3.98 1.76
N GLU A 101 -7.13 -5.21 1.63
CA GLU A 101 -6.90 -6.07 0.48
C GLU A 101 -7.34 -5.40 -0.83
N SER A 102 -8.50 -4.75 -0.83
CA SER A 102 -9.00 -4.03 -2.01
C SER A 102 -8.07 -2.89 -2.41
N ARG A 103 -7.60 -2.10 -1.45
CA ARG A 103 -6.64 -1.01 -1.72
C ARG A 103 -5.31 -1.53 -2.26
N LEU A 104 -4.77 -2.61 -1.71
CA LEU A 104 -3.53 -3.23 -2.16
C LEU A 104 -3.66 -3.73 -3.60
N ASN A 105 -4.73 -4.47 -3.90
CA ASN A 105 -4.99 -5.02 -5.22
C ASN A 105 -5.12 -3.92 -6.30
N ILE A 106 -5.84 -2.82 -5.98
CA ILE A 106 -5.98 -1.69 -6.90
C ILE A 106 -4.64 -1.02 -7.19
N ILE A 107 -3.82 -0.81 -6.16
CA ILE A 107 -2.51 -0.17 -6.35
C ILE A 107 -1.56 -1.08 -7.13
N ASP A 108 -1.56 -2.37 -6.90
CA ASP A 108 -0.75 -3.31 -7.66
C ASP A 108 -1.22 -3.38 -9.11
N TRP A 109 -2.53 -3.41 -9.36
CA TRP A 109 -3.09 -3.30 -10.72
C TRP A 109 -2.66 -2.02 -11.44
N VAL A 110 -2.73 -0.86 -10.77
CA VAL A 110 -2.28 0.44 -11.34
C VAL A 110 -0.79 0.37 -11.70
N ARG A 111 0.05 -0.18 -10.83
CA ARG A 111 1.49 -0.31 -11.06
C ARG A 111 1.82 -1.24 -12.21
N ASP A 112 1.18 -2.39 -12.26
CA ASP A 112 1.36 -3.35 -13.35
C ASP A 112 0.93 -2.73 -14.68
N THR A 113 -0.13 -1.93 -14.64
CA THR A 113 -0.61 -1.19 -15.81
C THR A 113 0.38 -0.12 -16.27
N ILE A 114 0.92 0.70 -15.33
CA ILE A 114 1.89 1.76 -15.66
C ILE A 114 3.24 1.17 -16.14
N ASN A 115 3.64 0.02 -15.59
CA ASN A 115 4.91 -0.62 -15.93
C ASN A 115 4.81 -1.61 -17.10
N ALA A 116 3.62 -1.81 -17.65
CA ALA A 116 3.46 -2.68 -18.81
C ALA A 116 4.17 -2.09 -20.04
N PRO A 117 4.88 -2.92 -20.83
CA PRO A 117 5.50 -2.48 -22.06
C PRO A 117 4.47 -1.89 -23.04
N ALA A 118 4.90 -0.93 -23.89
CA ALA A 118 4.02 -0.29 -24.85
C ALA A 118 3.43 -1.27 -25.87
N GLU A 119 4.14 -2.36 -26.15
CA GLU A 119 3.66 -3.43 -27.02
C GLU A 119 2.50 -4.22 -26.43
N GLU A 120 2.39 -4.24 -25.09
CA GLU A 120 1.36 -4.98 -24.35
C GLU A 120 0.19 -4.09 -23.93
N LEU A 121 0.42 -2.78 -23.83
CA LEU A 121 -0.55 -1.82 -23.30
C LEU A 121 -0.73 -0.61 -24.21
N GLY A 122 -1.41 -0.81 -25.33
CA GLY A 122 -1.95 0.28 -26.13
C GLY A 122 -3.26 0.84 -25.55
N PRO A 123 -3.83 1.89 -26.13
CA PRO A 123 -5.08 2.52 -25.64
C PRO A 123 -6.26 1.55 -25.55
N GLU A 124 -6.39 0.65 -26.49
CA GLU A 124 -7.47 -0.35 -26.52
C GLU A 124 -7.32 -1.38 -25.40
N GLN A 125 -6.09 -1.89 -25.19
CA GLN A 125 -5.79 -2.82 -24.11
C GLN A 125 -5.98 -2.19 -22.75
N LEU A 126 -5.61 -0.92 -22.58
CA LEU A 126 -5.87 -0.18 -21.33
C LEU A 126 -7.37 -0.04 -21.06
N ALA A 127 -8.14 0.34 -22.08
CA ALA A 127 -9.60 0.45 -21.97
C ALA A 127 -10.22 -0.90 -21.59
N GLN A 128 -9.79 -1.99 -22.22
CA GLN A 128 -10.32 -3.32 -21.89
C GLN A 128 -9.94 -3.76 -20.48
N ARG A 129 -8.69 -3.57 -20.04
CA ARG A 129 -8.27 -3.87 -18.65
C ARG A 129 -9.09 -3.09 -17.62
N ALA A 130 -9.42 -1.82 -17.91
CA ALA A 130 -10.25 -1.01 -17.03
C ALA A 130 -11.69 -1.54 -16.98
N VAL A 131 -12.26 -1.93 -18.12
CA VAL A 131 -13.60 -2.55 -18.18
C VAL A 131 -13.62 -3.85 -17.39
N ASP A 132 -12.64 -4.73 -17.57
CA ASP A 132 -12.57 -6.03 -16.89
C ASP A 132 -12.52 -5.86 -15.37
N LEU A 133 -11.68 -4.91 -14.88
CA LEU A 133 -11.61 -4.58 -13.45
C LEU A 133 -12.95 -4.07 -12.92
N LEU A 134 -13.55 -3.10 -13.60
CA LEU A 134 -14.78 -2.45 -13.15
C LEU A 134 -15.98 -3.41 -13.21
N CYS A 135 -16.08 -4.22 -14.26
CA CYS A 135 -17.12 -5.27 -14.35
C CYS A 135 -16.96 -6.33 -13.27
N GLY A 136 -15.72 -6.70 -12.94
CA GLY A 136 -15.43 -7.63 -11.84
C GLY A 136 -15.90 -7.12 -10.48
N VAL A 137 -15.85 -5.81 -10.26
CA VAL A 137 -16.29 -5.18 -9.00
C VAL A 137 -17.78 -4.85 -8.99
N ALA A 138 -18.30 -4.27 -10.07
CA ALA A 138 -19.67 -3.74 -10.14
C ALA A 138 -20.70 -4.75 -10.66
N GLY A 139 -20.25 -5.80 -11.37
CA GLY A 139 -21.13 -6.78 -12.00
C GLY A 139 -22.17 -6.13 -12.92
N ASP A 140 -23.40 -6.60 -12.84
CA ASP A 140 -24.53 -6.12 -13.66
C ASP A 140 -24.96 -4.66 -13.37
N LYS A 141 -24.39 -4.02 -12.36
CA LYS A 141 -24.69 -2.62 -12.01
C LYS A 141 -23.95 -1.61 -12.88
N MET A 142 -23.05 -2.07 -13.74
CA MET A 142 -22.24 -1.21 -14.59
C MET A 142 -22.59 -1.39 -16.07
N SER A 143 -22.71 -0.26 -16.78
CA SER A 143 -22.70 -0.23 -18.24
C SER A 143 -21.51 0.58 -18.73
N TYR A 144 -20.93 0.21 -19.85
CA TYR A 144 -19.80 0.93 -20.43
C TYR A 144 -19.94 1.05 -21.95
N ARG A 145 -19.24 2.03 -22.51
CA ARG A 145 -19.09 2.20 -23.95
C ARG A 145 -17.65 2.63 -24.24
N ILE A 146 -17.03 1.96 -25.20
CA ILE A 146 -15.71 2.36 -25.70
C ILE A 146 -15.95 3.09 -27.03
N THR A 147 -15.53 4.36 -27.10
CA THR A 147 -15.60 5.19 -28.30
C THR A 147 -14.20 5.35 -28.86
N LYS A 148 -14.00 5.15 -30.14
CA LYS A 148 -12.68 5.22 -30.79
C LYS A 148 -12.77 5.71 -32.23
N GLY A 149 -11.62 6.16 -32.76
CA GLY A 149 -11.50 6.59 -34.16
C GLY A 149 -12.37 7.81 -34.48
N GLU A 150 -13.07 7.77 -35.60
CA GLU A 150 -13.88 8.87 -36.09
C GLU A 150 -15.10 9.15 -35.19
N ASP A 151 -15.63 8.14 -34.50
CA ASP A 151 -16.75 8.32 -33.55
C ASP A 151 -16.42 9.32 -32.43
N LEU A 152 -15.13 9.49 -32.08
CA LEU A 152 -14.70 10.51 -31.11
C LEU A 152 -14.93 11.93 -31.63
N ARG A 153 -14.71 12.15 -32.94
CA ARG A 153 -14.96 13.44 -33.59
C ARG A 153 -16.45 13.76 -33.66
N GLU A 154 -17.26 12.79 -34.08
CA GLU A 154 -18.71 12.94 -34.19
C GLU A 154 -19.36 13.28 -32.84
N GLN A 155 -18.77 12.79 -31.75
CA GLN A 155 -19.27 13.05 -30.39
C GLN A 155 -18.58 14.23 -29.69
N ASN A 156 -17.82 15.06 -30.43
CA ASN A 156 -17.10 16.25 -29.92
C ASN A 156 -16.14 15.99 -28.74
N TYR A 157 -15.47 14.85 -28.73
CA TYR A 157 -14.41 14.55 -27.75
C TYR A 157 -13.01 15.03 -28.20
N MET A 158 -12.91 15.60 -29.40
CA MET A 158 -11.65 16.18 -29.95
C MET A 158 -11.95 17.51 -30.60
#